data_a420d16b2f1b5bbab0141a6f5bd6bbfb
#
_entry.id   a420d16b2f1b5bbab0141a6f5bd6bbfb
#
_cell.length_a   1.000
_cell.length_b   1.000
_cell.length_c   1.000
_cell.angle_alpha   90.00
_cell.angle_beta   90.00
_cell.angle_gamma   90.00
#
_symmetry.space_group_name_H-M   'P 1'
#
loop_
_entity.id
_entity.type
_entity.pdbx_description
1 polymer ?
#
loop_
_entity_poly.entity_id
_entity_poly.type
_entity_poly.pdbx_seq_one_letter_code
_entity_poly.pdbx_strand_id
1 'polypeptide(L)'
;MSNEAGGGIHKLICLLCDSQFSQDITWRTLFLLKPDEKVCYSCRSKLKKITGHICPLCGRPQSVHAVCRDCEVWRTRIRDSLLLCQNRSVYTYNDMMKETLSRFKFRGDAEIINAFKSDFSSTFSKVYPDKHFVLVPIPLSKEREEERGFNQAHLLAECLDRPSHHPLIRLNNEKQSKKKKTERLLSECIFDTKNNSAEGMNIILIDDLYTTGATLHFAARCLLEKGKAASVSSFTLIRS
;
A
#
# COMPACT_ATOMS: atom_id res chain seq x y z
N MET A 1 34.08 44.16 -7.46
CA MET A 1 33.36 43.33 -8.45
C MET A 1 32.86 42.10 -7.71
N SER A 2 31.65 42.20 -7.18
CA SER A 2 30.98 41.12 -6.41
C SER A 2 30.35 40.14 -7.38
N ASN A 3 30.88 38.91 -7.38
CA ASN A 3 30.35 37.80 -8.14
C ASN A 3 29.12 37.27 -7.37
N GLU A 4 27.93 37.72 -7.75
CA GLU A 4 26.68 37.07 -7.36
C GLU A 4 26.56 35.73 -8.13
N ALA A 5 26.83 34.66 -7.46
CA ALA A 5 26.51 33.31 -7.95
C ALA A 5 24.97 33.17 -7.97
N GLY A 6 24.38 33.40 -9.13
CA GLY A 6 22.94 33.25 -9.36
C GLY A 6 22.48 31.84 -9.15
N GLY A 7 22.01 31.51 -7.94
CA GLY A 7 21.31 30.28 -7.66
C GLY A 7 19.96 30.29 -8.39
N GLY A 8 19.80 29.45 -9.42
CA GLY A 8 18.55 29.32 -10.13
C GLY A 8 17.47 28.76 -9.20
N ILE A 9 16.38 29.50 -9.02
CA ILE A 9 15.20 29.05 -8.26
C ILE A 9 14.35 28.20 -9.21
N HIS A 10 14.28 26.89 -8.95
CA HIS A 10 13.36 26.02 -9.68
C HIS A 10 11.98 26.09 -9.01
N LYS A 11 10.97 26.59 -9.76
CA LYS A 11 9.57 26.56 -9.32
C LYS A 11 8.97 25.20 -9.62
N LEU A 12 8.52 24.52 -8.58
CA LEU A 12 7.87 23.20 -8.65
C LEU A 12 6.40 23.34 -8.23
N ILE A 13 5.55 22.41 -8.71
CA ILE A 13 4.17 22.28 -8.27
C ILE A 13 4.09 21.10 -7.31
N CYS A 14 3.50 21.34 -6.12
CA CYS A 14 3.30 20.31 -5.12
C CYS A 14 2.25 19.28 -5.58
N LEU A 15 2.60 18.00 -5.64
CA LEU A 15 1.67 16.94 -6.04
C LEU A 15 0.49 16.75 -5.07
N LEU A 16 0.56 17.25 -3.84
CA LEU A 16 -0.49 17.07 -2.85
C LEU A 16 -1.45 18.26 -2.70
N CYS A 17 -1.03 19.47 -2.99
CA CYS A 17 -1.87 20.67 -2.83
C CYS A 17 -1.88 21.62 -4.03
N ASP A 18 -1.19 21.25 -5.11
CA ASP A 18 -1.08 22.02 -6.37
C ASP A 18 -0.48 23.42 -6.22
N SER A 19 0.02 23.79 -5.01
CA SER A 19 0.68 25.09 -4.81
C SER A 19 2.09 25.10 -5.39
N GLN A 20 2.50 26.25 -5.91
CA GLN A 20 3.88 26.46 -6.32
C GLN A 20 4.78 26.58 -5.09
N PHE A 21 5.95 25.95 -5.14
CA PHE A 21 6.99 26.11 -4.15
C PHE A 21 8.36 26.16 -4.83
N SER A 22 9.32 26.78 -4.17
CA SER A 22 10.69 26.84 -4.64
C SER A 22 11.55 25.80 -3.91
N GLN A 23 12.48 25.24 -4.64
CA GLN A 23 13.52 24.38 -4.09
C GLN A 23 14.87 25.04 -4.33
N ASP A 24 15.66 25.18 -3.28
CA ASP A 24 17.02 25.71 -3.42
C ASP A 24 17.87 24.69 -4.18
N ILE A 25 18.47 25.14 -5.28
CA ILE A 25 19.45 24.35 -6.02
C ILE A 25 20.72 24.33 -5.21
N THR A 26 20.99 23.21 -4.55
CA THR A 26 22.27 22.93 -3.89
C THR A 26 23.08 21.94 -4.73
N TRP A 27 24.38 21.87 -4.53
CA TRP A 27 25.22 20.84 -5.17
C TRP A 27 24.70 19.41 -4.95
N ARG A 28 24.04 19.15 -3.81
CA ARG A 28 23.40 17.85 -3.52
C ARG A 28 22.15 17.57 -4.37
N THR A 29 21.38 18.60 -4.71
CA THR A 29 20.21 18.46 -5.61
C THR A 29 20.67 18.38 -7.07
N LEU A 30 21.73 19.11 -7.44
CA LEU A 30 22.28 19.10 -8.79
C LEU A 30 22.88 17.75 -9.18
N PHE A 31 23.54 17.07 -8.25
CA PHE A 31 24.13 15.73 -8.47
C PHE A 31 23.17 14.58 -8.12
N LEU A 32 21.86 14.81 -8.05
CA LEU A 32 20.84 13.80 -7.74
C LEU A 32 21.06 13.07 -6.39
N LEU A 33 21.80 13.67 -5.47
CA LEU A 33 22.06 13.13 -4.15
C LEU A 33 20.88 13.29 -3.17
N LYS A 34 19.86 14.07 -3.56
CA LYS A 34 18.54 14.11 -2.90
C LYS A 34 17.47 13.68 -3.91
N PRO A 35 16.49 12.86 -3.49
CA PRO A 35 15.32 12.58 -4.31
C PRO A 35 14.63 13.89 -4.68
N ASP A 36 14.14 13.97 -5.92
CA ASP A 36 13.34 15.08 -6.41
C ASP A 36 12.14 15.30 -5.48
N GLU A 37 12.12 16.38 -4.72
CA GLU A 37 11.06 16.67 -3.75
C GLU A 37 9.84 17.22 -4.48
N LYS A 38 8.86 16.35 -4.74
CA LYS A 38 7.60 16.71 -5.42
C LYS A 38 6.51 17.18 -4.46
N VAL A 39 6.85 17.41 -3.19
CA VAL A 39 5.91 17.79 -2.13
C VAL A 39 6.45 19.00 -1.36
N CYS A 40 5.65 20.07 -1.23
CA CYS A 40 6.04 21.26 -0.47
C CYS A 40 6.19 20.95 1.03
N TYR A 41 6.92 21.79 1.74
CA TYR A 41 7.19 21.65 3.18
C TYR A 41 5.91 21.52 4.02
N SER A 42 4.89 22.35 3.73
CA SER A 42 3.60 22.32 4.44
C SER A 42 2.87 20.97 4.31
N CYS A 43 2.86 20.38 3.12
CA CYS A 43 2.26 19.06 2.92
C CYS A 43 3.11 17.97 3.57
N ARG A 44 4.44 18.02 3.42
CA ARG A 44 5.36 17.05 3.99
C ARG A 44 5.25 16.98 5.52
N SER A 45 5.12 18.10 6.21
CA SER A 45 4.97 18.16 7.68
C SER A 45 3.68 17.51 8.18
N LYS A 46 2.64 17.41 7.33
CA LYS A 46 1.37 16.73 7.63
C LYS A 46 1.41 15.23 7.37
N LEU A 47 2.40 14.72 6.64
CA LEU A 47 2.59 13.29 6.41
C LEU A 47 3.18 12.65 7.66
N LYS A 48 2.38 11.92 8.42
CA LYS A 48 2.81 11.28 9.67
C LYS A 48 3.27 9.85 9.41
N LYS A 49 4.58 9.62 9.37
CA LYS A 49 5.14 8.27 9.28
C LYS A 49 4.85 7.47 10.55
N ILE A 50 4.64 6.18 10.39
CA ILE A 50 4.48 5.26 11.53
C ILE A 50 5.85 5.06 12.18
N THR A 51 5.92 5.37 13.48
CA THR A 51 7.10 5.22 14.34
C THR A 51 6.68 4.71 15.72
N GLY A 52 7.64 4.22 16.50
CA GLY A 52 7.38 3.74 17.86
C GLY A 52 6.72 2.36 17.91
N HIS A 53 5.94 2.12 18.97
CA HIS A 53 5.29 0.82 19.17
C HIS A 53 4.13 0.61 18.22
N ILE A 54 4.08 -0.56 17.63
CA ILE A 54 3.03 -0.99 16.71
C ILE A 54 2.52 -2.38 17.07
N CYS A 55 1.31 -2.68 16.66
CA CYS A 55 0.81 -4.07 16.68
C CYS A 55 1.71 -4.96 15.82
N PRO A 56 2.25 -6.08 16.35
CA PRO A 56 3.15 -6.96 15.59
C PRO A 56 2.49 -7.57 14.35
N LEU A 57 1.17 -7.70 14.34
CA LEU A 57 0.44 -8.28 13.21
C LEU A 57 0.04 -7.21 12.18
N CYS A 58 -0.76 -6.21 12.53
CA CYS A 58 -1.32 -5.29 11.55
C CYS A 58 -0.59 -3.95 11.40
N GLY A 59 0.48 -3.70 12.18
CA GLY A 59 1.24 -2.46 12.12
C GLY A 59 0.52 -1.22 12.65
N ARG A 60 -0.63 -1.37 13.38
CA ARG A 60 -1.34 -0.24 13.98
C ARG A 60 -0.46 0.43 15.04
N PRO A 61 -0.24 1.76 15.00
CA PRO A 61 0.42 2.49 16.07
C PRO A 61 -0.35 2.36 17.39
N GLN A 62 0.37 2.14 18.47
CA GLN A 62 -0.19 2.01 19.81
C GLN A 62 0.86 2.30 20.88
N SER A 63 0.45 2.42 22.16
CA SER A 63 1.35 2.77 23.26
C SER A 63 2.27 1.64 23.71
N VAL A 64 1.90 0.39 23.43
CA VAL A 64 2.65 -0.81 23.82
C VAL A 64 2.83 -1.76 22.63
N HIS A 65 3.88 -2.58 22.67
CA HIS A 65 4.09 -3.61 21.67
C HIS A 65 3.28 -4.87 21.99
N ALA A 66 2.00 -4.89 21.60
CA ALA A 66 1.08 -5.99 21.84
C ALA A 66 0.19 -6.25 20.61
N VAL A 67 -0.45 -7.40 20.54
CA VAL A 67 -1.46 -7.68 19.50
C VAL A 67 -2.69 -6.83 19.82
N CYS A 68 -3.22 -6.12 18.82
CA CYS A 68 -4.40 -5.29 19.00
C CYS A 68 -5.69 -6.13 18.92
N ARG A 69 -6.77 -5.60 19.52
CA ARG A 69 -8.08 -6.29 19.57
C ARG A 69 -8.59 -6.75 18.19
N ASP A 70 -8.41 -5.94 17.15
CA ASP A 70 -8.87 -6.33 15.79
C ASP A 70 -8.12 -7.56 15.27
N CYS A 71 -6.82 -7.65 15.56
CA CYS A 71 -6.03 -8.82 15.16
C CYS A 71 -6.40 -10.07 15.94
N GLU A 72 -6.78 -9.94 17.21
CA GLU A 72 -7.30 -11.06 17.98
C GLU A 72 -8.63 -11.56 17.41
N VAL A 73 -9.53 -10.65 17.02
CA VAL A 73 -10.77 -11.03 16.33
C VAL A 73 -10.48 -11.77 15.01
N TRP A 74 -9.46 -11.36 14.25
CA TRP A 74 -9.09 -12.09 13.04
C TRP A 74 -8.60 -13.50 13.34
N ARG A 75 -7.80 -13.70 14.39
CA ARG A 75 -7.35 -15.02 14.84
C ARG A 75 -8.49 -15.97 15.19
N THR A 76 -9.58 -15.47 15.75
CA THR A 76 -10.76 -16.29 16.05
C THR A 76 -11.60 -16.62 14.82
N ARG A 77 -11.52 -15.81 13.76
CA ARG A 77 -12.32 -15.98 12.53
C ARG A 77 -11.67 -16.85 11.47
N ILE A 78 -10.36 -16.86 11.40
CA ILE A 78 -9.58 -17.56 10.36
C ILE A 78 -8.60 -18.49 11.06
N ARG A 79 -8.43 -19.71 10.52
CA ARG A 79 -7.41 -20.64 11.01
C ARG A 79 -6.03 -20.01 10.95
N ASP A 80 -5.18 -20.23 11.94
CA ASP A 80 -3.84 -19.62 12.02
C ASP A 80 -2.99 -19.84 10.76
N SER A 81 -3.08 -21.04 10.14
CA SER A 81 -2.38 -21.38 8.90
C SER A 81 -2.83 -20.61 7.66
N LEU A 82 -3.98 -19.90 7.75
CA LEU A 82 -4.55 -19.10 6.65
C LEU A 82 -4.55 -17.60 6.95
N LEU A 83 -3.89 -17.21 8.03
CA LEU A 83 -3.79 -15.80 8.41
C LEU A 83 -2.71 -15.08 7.62
N LEU A 84 -2.95 -13.79 7.39
CA LEU A 84 -1.93 -12.85 6.98
C LEU A 84 -0.84 -12.80 8.07
N CYS A 85 0.42 -13.10 7.73
CA CYS A 85 1.52 -13.14 8.69
C CYS A 85 1.72 -11.79 9.38
N GLN A 86 1.80 -10.73 8.59
CA GLN A 86 1.88 -9.35 9.09
C GLN A 86 1.49 -8.34 8.03
N ASN A 87 1.10 -7.14 8.48
CA ASN A 87 1.05 -5.94 7.66
C ASN A 87 2.04 -4.90 8.19
N ARG A 88 2.67 -4.16 7.28
CA ARG A 88 3.39 -2.92 7.59
C ARG A 88 2.91 -1.82 6.67
N SER A 89 2.99 -0.59 7.17
CA SER A 89 2.53 0.59 6.41
C SER A 89 3.49 1.76 6.64
N VAL A 90 3.48 2.72 5.73
CA VAL A 90 4.38 3.88 5.80
C VAL A 90 3.81 4.96 6.69
N TYR A 91 2.53 5.31 6.50
CA TYR A 91 1.89 6.46 7.13
C TYR A 91 0.66 6.08 7.95
N THR A 92 0.37 6.90 8.98
CA THR A 92 -0.91 6.88 9.67
C THR A 92 -1.96 7.61 8.84
N TYR A 93 -3.21 7.16 8.94
CA TYR A 93 -4.35 7.84 8.34
C TYR A 93 -4.61 9.18 9.05
N ASN A 94 -4.80 10.25 8.28
CA ASN A 94 -5.18 11.58 8.75
C ASN A 94 -5.94 12.33 7.64
N ASP A 95 -6.38 13.57 7.90
CA ASP A 95 -7.17 14.35 6.93
C ASP A 95 -6.41 14.57 5.60
N MET A 96 -5.10 14.85 5.67
CA MET A 96 -4.26 14.98 4.47
C MET A 96 -4.29 13.67 3.65
N MET A 97 -4.13 12.52 4.29
CA MET A 97 -4.16 11.23 3.61
C MET A 97 -5.55 10.88 3.07
N LYS A 98 -6.61 11.28 3.78
CA LYS A 98 -7.99 11.14 3.31
C LYS A 98 -8.21 11.90 1.99
N GLU A 99 -7.81 13.16 1.95
CA GLU A 99 -7.91 13.99 0.74
C GLU A 99 -7.05 13.45 -0.40
N THR A 100 -5.80 13.10 -0.10
CA THR A 100 -4.88 12.51 -1.08
C THR A 100 -5.42 11.22 -1.68
N LEU A 101 -5.94 10.30 -0.86
CA LEU A 101 -6.56 9.06 -1.34
C LEU A 101 -7.81 9.33 -2.18
N SER A 102 -8.60 10.34 -1.84
CA SER A 102 -9.75 10.75 -2.63
C SER A 102 -9.34 11.21 -4.04
N ARG A 103 -8.32 12.06 -4.15
CA ARG A 103 -7.77 12.47 -5.45
C ARG A 103 -7.21 11.29 -6.23
N PHE A 104 -6.43 10.44 -5.57
CA PHE A 104 -5.82 9.25 -6.16
C PHE A 104 -6.85 8.24 -6.68
N LYS A 105 -8.01 8.11 -6.02
CA LYS A 105 -9.06 7.14 -6.39
C LYS A 105 -10.09 7.67 -7.38
N PHE A 106 -10.44 8.95 -7.29
CA PHE A 106 -11.63 9.48 -7.98
C PHE A 106 -11.32 10.57 -9.01
N ARG A 107 -10.12 11.13 -9.03
CA ARG A 107 -9.71 12.12 -10.03
C ARG A 107 -8.72 11.59 -11.06
N GLY A 108 -8.34 10.31 -10.98
CA GLY A 108 -7.42 9.70 -11.92
C GLY A 108 -5.97 10.24 -11.83
N ASP A 109 -5.61 10.87 -10.71
CA ASP A 109 -4.32 11.53 -10.52
C ASP A 109 -3.24 10.49 -10.13
N ALA A 110 -2.78 9.74 -11.11
CA ALA A 110 -1.74 8.71 -10.93
C ALA A 110 -0.38 9.31 -10.49
N GLU A 111 -0.10 10.58 -10.85
CA GLU A 111 1.14 11.27 -10.50
C GLU A 111 1.34 11.44 -8.98
N ILE A 112 0.26 11.43 -8.20
CA ILE A 112 0.30 11.47 -6.73
C ILE A 112 1.21 10.39 -6.15
N ILE A 113 1.36 9.23 -6.81
CA ILE A 113 2.24 8.15 -6.36
C ILE A 113 3.68 8.62 -6.18
N ASN A 114 4.14 9.54 -7.03
CA ASN A 114 5.50 10.06 -6.98
C ASN A 114 5.79 10.87 -5.71
N ALA A 115 4.76 11.39 -5.03
CA ALA A 115 4.90 12.04 -3.73
C ALA A 115 5.34 11.06 -2.62
N PHE A 116 5.07 9.77 -2.79
CA PHE A 116 5.28 8.72 -1.79
C PHE A 116 6.37 7.73 -2.17
N LYS A 117 6.79 7.68 -3.44
CA LYS A 117 7.70 6.66 -3.98
C LYS A 117 8.95 6.44 -3.12
N SER A 118 9.65 7.51 -2.74
CA SER A 118 10.88 7.41 -1.95
C SER A 118 10.63 6.83 -0.56
N ASP A 119 9.60 7.31 0.15
CA ASP A 119 9.27 6.84 1.49
C ASP A 119 8.73 5.41 1.46
N PHE A 120 7.93 5.08 0.44
CA PHE A 120 7.36 3.74 0.26
C PHE A 120 8.45 2.72 0.01
N SER A 121 9.35 2.96 -0.96
CA SER A 121 10.42 2.01 -1.28
C SER A 121 11.46 1.90 -0.16
N SER A 122 11.85 3.01 0.49
CA SER A 122 12.81 2.97 1.60
C SER A 122 12.25 2.25 2.84
N THR A 123 10.96 2.42 3.15
CA THR A 123 10.31 1.71 4.25
C THR A 123 10.16 0.22 3.91
N PHE A 124 9.76 -0.10 2.68
CA PHE A 124 9.66 -1.48 2.21
C PHE A 124 10.99 -2.22 2.38
N SER A 125 12.09 -1.65 1.89
CA SER A 125 13.43 -2.27 1.96
C SER A 125 13.91 -2.49 3.40
N LYS A 126 13.51 -1.64 4.35
CA LYS A 126 13.81 -1.82 5.78
C LYS A 126 13.00 -2.93 6.42
N VAL A 127 11.73 -3.05 6.04
CA VAL A 127 10.79 -4.02 6.63
C VAL A 127 10.96 -5.40 6.01
N TYR A 128 11.22 -5.47 4.71
CA TYR A 128 11.38 -6.69 3.92
C TYR A 128 12.73 -6.69 3.20
N PRO A 129 13.86 -6.85 3.93
CA PRO A 129 15.20 -6.84 3.35
C PRO A 129 15.48 -8.06 2.47
N ASP A 130 14.80 -9.16 2.72
CA ASP A 130 14.90 -10.38 1.92
C ASP A 130 14.38 -10.16 0.49
N LYS A 131 15.07 -10.75 -0.49
CA LYS A 131 14.71 -10.65 -1.91
C LYS A 131 13.83 -11.81 -2.41
N HIS A 132 13.56 -12.81 -1.60
CA HIS A 132 12.80 -14.01 -1.99
C HIS A 132 11.27 -13.82 -1.94
N PHE A 133 10.78 -12.61 -1.73
CA PHE A 133 9.35 -12.29 -1.80
C PHE A 133 8.92 -11.89 -3.22
N VAL A 134 7.70 -12.31 -3.57
CA VAL A 134 7.00 -11.90 -4.79
C VAL A 134 5.90 -10.91 -4.41
N LEU A 135 5.82 -9.79 -5.15
CA LEU A 135 4.77 -8.79 -4.93
C LEU A 135 3.48 -9.22 -5.61
N VAL A 136 2.36 -9.08 -4.89
CA VAL A 136 1.02 -9.30 -5.46
C VAL A 136 0.16 -8.07 -5.17
N PRO A 137 -0.01 -7.16 -6.15
CA PRO A 137 -0.95 -6.05 -6.02
C PRO A 137 -2.39 -6.55 -5.87
N ILE A 138 -3.14 -5.94 -4.95
CA ILE A 138 -4.57 -6.26 -4.79
C ILE A 138 -5.33 -5.81 -6.05
N PRO A 139 -6.06 -6.72 -6.73
CA PRO A 139 -6.83 -6.36 -7.91
C PRO A 139 -8.07 -5.53 -7.57
N LEU A 140 -8.41 -4.60 -8.45
CA LEU A 140 -9.71 -3.92 -8.46
C LEU A 140 -10.79 -4.80 -9.07
N SER A 141 -12.06 -4.48 -8.82
CA SER A 141 -13.13 -4.99 -9.67
C SER A 141 -13.09 -4.29 -11.04
N LYS A 142 -13.63 -4.92 -12.08
CA LYS A 142 -13.67 -4.35 -13.44
C LYS A 142 -14.28 -2.95 -13.46
N GLU A 143 -15.41 -2.78 -12.76
CA GLU A 143 -16.11 -1.50 -12.67
C GLU A 143 -15.21 -0.40 -12.06
N ARG A 144 -14.47 -0.74 -11.00
CA ARG A 144 -13.54 0.22 -10.38
C ARG A 144 -12.31 0.50 -11.22
N GLU A 145 -11.85 -0.47 -11.98
CA GLU A 145 -10.71 -0.30 -12.88
C GLU A 145 -11.08 0.61 -14.05
N GLU A 146 -12.28 0.43 -14.62
CA GLU A 146 -12.86 1.31 -15.64
C GLU A 146 -13.10 2.73 -15.10
N GLU A 147 -13.66 2.87 -13.90
CA GLU A 147 -13.92 4.17 -13.24
C GLU A 147 -12.63 4.95 -12.96
N ARG A 148 -11.57 4.27 -12.52
CA ARG A 148 -10.33 4.90 -12.06
C ARG A 148 -9.27 5.04 -13.15
N GLY A 149 -9.33 4.22 -14.20
CA GLY A 149 -8.34 4.14 -15.27
C GLY A 149 -7.02 3.45 -14.89
N PHE A 150 -6.80 3.16 -13.60
CA PHE A 150 -5.61 2.44 -13.12
C PHE A 150 -5.84 1.78 -11.76
N ASN A 151 -4.98 0.82 -11.44
CA ASN A 151 -4.96 0.16 -10.13
C ASN A 151 -3.88 0.79 -9.23
N GLN A 152 -4.29 1.40 -8.12
CA GLN A 152 -3.42 2.05 -7.14
C GLN A 152 -2.38 1.10 -6.55
N ALA A 153 -2.79 -0.14 -6.25
CA ALA A 153 -1.89 -1.16 -5.71
C ALA A 153 -0.82 -1.57 -6.72
N HIS A 154 -1.16 -1.57 -8.01
CA HIS A 154 -0.20 -1.83 -9.09
C HIS A 154 0.86 -0.73 -9.17
N LEU A 155 0.44 0.54 -9.20
CA LEU A 155 1.38 1.67 -9.20
C LEU A 155 2.29 1.68 -7.95
N LEU A 156 1.76 1.30 -6.79
CA LEU A 156 2.57 1.15 -5.57
C LEU A 156 3.60 0.01 -5.72
N ALA A 157 3.22 -1.11 -6.31
CA ALA A 157 4.14 -2.21 -6.55
C ALA A 157 5.26 -1.83 -7.54
N GLU A 158 4.96 -1.05 -8.57
CA GLU A 158 5.94 -0.53 -9.53
C GLU A 158 6.96 0.43 -8.87
N CYS A 159 6.63 1.04 -7.72
CA CYS A 159 7.59 1.82 -6.95
C CYS A 159 8.68 0.95 -6.30
N LEU A 160 8.47 -0.35 -6.24
CA LEU A 160 9.37 -1.31 -5.61
C LEU A 160 10.13 -2.06 -6.72
N ASP A 161 11.44 -2.08 -6.63
CA ASP A 161 12.29 -2.80 -7.60
C ASP A 161 12.25 -4.32 -7.32
N ARG A 162 11.09 -4.94 -7.59
CA ARG A 162 10.79 -6.35 -7.33
C ARG A 162 9.82 -6.92 -8.36
N PRO A 163 9.92 -8.22 -8.67
CA PRO A 163 8.96 -8.88 -9.57
C PRO A 163 7.55 -8.88 -8.97
N SER A 164 6.57 -8.56 -9.81
CA SER A 164 5.14 -8.65 -9.48
C SER A 164 4.50 -9.86 -10.15
N HIS A 165 3.59 -10.51 -9.44
CA HIS A 165 2.75 -11.61 -9.92
C HIS A 165 1.28 -11.26 -9.69
N HIS A 166 0.39 -11.70 -10.59
CA HIS A 166 -1.03 -11.33 -10.59
C HIS A 166 -1.95 -12.57 -10.54
N PRO A 167 -1.85 -13.42 -9.51
CA PRO A 167 -2.64 -14.65 -9.41
C PRO A 167 -4.07 -14.40 -8.98
N LEU A 168 -4.35 -13.25 -8.34
CA LEU A 168 -5.65 -12.94 -7.76
C LEU A 168 -6.61 -12.34 -8.81
N ILE A 169 -7.87 -12.76 -8.75
CA ILE A 169 -8.99 -12.20 -9.49
C ILE A 169 -10.02 -11.72 -8.47
N ARG A 170 -10.47 -10.47 -8.58
CA ARG A 170 -11.57 -9.96 -7.76
C ARG A 170 -12.91 -10.38 -8.35
N LEU A 171 -13.75 -10.99 -7.51
CA LEU A 171 -15.08 -11.45 -7.93
C LEU A 171 -16.08 -10.29 -7.82
N ASN A 172 -16.97 -10.16 -8.84
CA ASN A 172 -18.03 -9.17 -8.84
C ASN A 172 -19.16 -9.58 -7.88
N ASN A 173 -19.86 -8.59 -7.31
CA ASN A 173 -20.96 -8.81 -6.36
C ASN A 173 -22.12 -9.66 -6.94
N GLU A 174 -22.33 -9.66 -8.24
CA GLU A 174 -23.39 -10.48 -8.88
C GLU A 174 -23.17 -11.99 -8.72
N LYS A 175 -21.92 -12.44 -8.70
CA LYS A 175 -21.61 -13.87 -8.44
C LYS A 175 -21.82 -14.26 -6.97
N GLN A 176 -21.82 -13.28 -6.05
CA GLN A 176 -22.09 -13.50 -4.62
C GLN A 176 -23.59 -13.63 -4.33
N SER A 177 -24.47 -12.99 -5.12
CA SER A 177 -25.92 -13.01 -4.92
C SER A 177 -26.55 -14.38 -5.16
N LYS A 178 -25.91 -15.27 -5.91
CA LYS A 178 -26.40 -16.64 -6.23
C LYS A 178 -26.08 -17.69 -5.16
N LYS A 179 -25.29 -17.37 -4.12
CA LYS A 179 -24.97 -18.30 -3.02
C LYS A 179 -26.02 -18.19 -1.89
N LYS A 180 -26.41 -19.35 -1.31
CA LYS A 180 -27.40 -19.44 -0.22
C LYS A 180 -26.92 -18.64 1.02
N LYS A 181 -27.87 -18.05 1.76
CA LYS A 181 -27.66 -17.15 2.91
C LYS A 181 -26.72 -17.72 4.01
N THR A 182 -26.71 -19.04 4.19
CA THR A 182 -25.84 -19.77 5.13
C THR A 182 -24.39 -19.88 4.66
N GLU A 183 -24.13 -19.89 3.34
CA GLU A 183 -22.78 -19.89 2.79
C GLU A 183 -22.16 -18.49 2.76
N ARG A 184 -22.99 -17.42 2.82
CA ARG A 184 -22.51 -16.02 2.86
C ARG A 184 -21.76 -15.67 4.14
N LEU A 185 -22.07 -16.27 5.27
CA LEU A 185 -21.43 -16.01 6.57
C LEU A 185 -20.06 -16.70 6.70
N LEU A 186 -19.79 -17.73 5.90
CA LEU A 186 -18.54 -18.50 5.92
C LEU A 186 -17.66 -18.28 4.67
N SER A 187 -18.20 -17.66 3.61
CA SER A 187 -17.50 -17.47 2.33
C SER A 187 -17.70 -16.08 1.77
N GLU A 188 -17.21 -15.04 2.43
CA GLU A 188 -16.92 -13.77 1.76
C GLU A 188 -15.67 -13.94 0.87
N CYS A 189 -15.75 -14.89 -0.10
CA CYS A 189 -14.74 -15.05 -1.13
C CYS A 189 -14.88 -13.88 -2.11
N ILE A 190 -14.24 -12.75 -1.78
CA ILE A 190 -14.14 -11.59 -2.67
C ILE A 190 -13.04 -11.76 -3.71
N PHE A 191 -12.19 -12.76 -3.54
CA PHE A 191 -11.12 -13.11 -4.45
C PHE A 191 -11.20 -14.56 -4.91
N ASP A 192 -10.67 -14.82 -6.11
CA ASP A 192 -10.39 -16.14 -6.64
C ASP A 192 -8.97 -16.19 -7.21
N THR A 193 -8.45 -17.40 -7.39
CA THR A 193 -7.15 -17.66 -8.01
C THR A 193 -7.16 -19.03 -8.67
N LYS A 194 -6.24 -19.29 -9.61
CA LYS A 194 -6.03 -20.62 -10.14
C LYS A 194 -5.39 -21.53 -9.09
N ASN A 195 -5.69 -22.83 -9.12
CA ASN A 195 -5.05 -23.79 -8.23
C ASN A 195 -3.53 -23.75 -8.42
N ASN A 196 -2.81 -23.80 -7.30
CA ASN A 196 -1.34 -23.81 -7.23
C ASN A 196 -0.66 -22.60 -7.92
N SER A 197 -1.40 -21.52 -8.18
CA SER A 197 -0.86 -20.35 -8.90
C SER A 197 0.23 -19.59 -8.14
N ALA A 198 0.42 -19.89 -6.87
CA ALA A 198 1.40 -19.27 -5.98
C ALA A 198 2.17 -20.32 -5.17
N GLU A 199 2.26 -21.57 -5.67
CA GLU A 199 2.81 -22.71 -4.94
C GLU A 199 4.24 -22.44 -4.47
N GLY A 200 4.45 -22.61 -3.16
CA GLY A 200 5.73 -22.41 -2.50
C GLY A 200 6.23 -20.95 -2.43
N MET A 201 5.48 -19.98 -2.93
CA MET A 201 5.90 -18.57 -2.94
C MET A 201 5.70 -17.90 -1.58
N ASN A 202 6.66 -17.07 -1.19
CA ASN A 202 6.49 -16.08 -0.14
C ASN A 202 5.97 -14.79 -0.76
N ILE A 203 4.78 -14.36 -0.36
CA ILE A 203 4.07 -13.25 -1.01
C ILE A 203 3.99 -12.02 -0.10
N ILE A 204 4.14 -10.84 -0.72
CA ILE A 204 3.79 -9.57 -0.10
C ILE A 204 2.66 -8.95 -0.91
N LEU A 205 1.46 -8.89 -0.31
CA LEU A 205 0.31 -8.17 -0.87
C LEU A 205 0.57 -6.67 -0.80
N ILE A 206 0.31 -5.96 -1.89
CA ILE A 206 0.42 -4.49 -1.96
C ILE A 206 -0.97 -3.89 -2.06
N ASP A 207 -1.25 -2.87 -1.23
CA ASP A 207 -2.50 -2.10 -1.27
C ASP A 207 -2.25 -0.66 -0.81
N ASP A 208 -3.20 0.24 -1.04
CA ASP A 208 -3.09 1.65 -0.65
C ASP A 208 -3.42 1.86 0.85
N LEU A 209 -4.40 1.15 1.40
CA LEU A 209 -4.94 1.41 2.73
C LEU A 209 -5.29 0.13 3.49
N TYR A 210 -4.76 -0.01 4.69
CA TYR A 210 -5.19 -1.00 5.68
C TYR A 210 -6.13 -0.35 6.71
N THR A 211 -7.42 -0.69 6.67
CA THR A 211 -8.41 -0.30 7.70
C THR A 211 -8.63 -1.44 8.70
N THR A 212 -9.58 -2.29 8.43
CA THR A 212 -9.86 -3.52 9.21
C THR A 212 -9.00 -4.69 8.79
N GLY A 213 -8.36 -4.61 7.62
CA GLY A 213 -7.59 -5.68 7.02
C GLY A 213 -8.41 -6.72 6.23
N ALA A 214 -9.73 -6.56 6.14
CA ALA A 214 -10.60 -7.57 5.52
C ALA A 214 -10.14 -7.96 4.11
N THR A 215 -9.87 -6.97 3.25
CA THR A 215 -9.37 -7.20 1.88
C THR A 215 -8.11 -8.07 1.87
N LEU A 216 -7.12 -7.70 2.69
CA LEU A 216 -5.83 -8.39 2.73
C LEU A 216 -5.93 -9.78 3.36
N HIS A 217 -6.74 -9.96 4.40
CA HIS A 217 -6.98 -11.28 4.99
C HIS A 217 -7.70 -12.23 4.02
N PHE A 218 -8.70 -11.76 3.26
CA PHE A 218 -9.37 -12.60 2.26
C PHE A 218 -8.47 -12.92 1.08
N ALA A 219 -7.64 -11.97 0.62
CA ALA A 219 -6.63 -12.23 -0.41
C ALA A 219 -5.59 -13.24 0.07
N ALA A 220 -5.07 -13.09 1.29
CA ALA A 220 -4.12 -14.01 1.88
C ALA A 220 -4.71 -15.43 1.99
N ARG A 221 -5.93 -15.55 2.52
CA ARG A 221 -6.63 -16.82 2.60
C ARG A 221 -6.77 -17.50 1.24
N CYS A 222 -7.18 -16.78 0.21
CA CYS A 222 -7.31 -17.30 -1.14
C CYS A 222 -5.97 -17.84 -1.68
N LEU A 223 -4.88 -17.09 -1.49
CA LEU A 223 -3.54 -17.50 -1.93
C LEU A 223 -2.99 -18.70 -1.14
N LEU A 224 -3.22 -18.76 0.16
CA LEU A 224 -2.77 -19.87 1.01
C LEU A 224 -3.59 -21.15 0.75
N GLU A 225 -4.92 -21.04 0.70
CA GLU A 225 -5.81 -22.20 0.53
C GLU A 225 -5.73 -22.78 -0.89
N LYS A 226 -5.98 -21.96 -1.91
CA LYS A 226 -6.13 -22.37 -3.30
C LYS A 226 -4.84 -22.18 -4.09
N GLY A 227 -4.16 -21.06 -3.87
CA GLY A 227 -2.90 -20.72 -4.54
C GLY A 227 -1.70 -21.52 -4.05
N LYS A 228 -1.78 -22.13 -2.84
CA LYS A 228 -0.70 -22.90 -2.18
C LYS A 228 0.55 -22.07 -1.90
N ALA A 229 0.38 -20.77 -1.61
CA ALA A 229 1.49 -19.93 -1.16
C ALA A 229 2.10 -20.47 0.15
N ALA A 230 3.41 -20.34 0.32
CA ALA A 230 4.12 -20.72 1.54
C ALA A 230 3.82 -19.76 2.69
N SER A 231 3.81 -18.46 2.40
CA SER A 231 3.45 -17.40 3.36
C SER A 231 2.91 -16.17 2.66
N VAL A 232 2.05 -15.40 3.36
CA VAL A 232 1.52 -14.15 2.84
C VAL A 232 1.65 -13.05 3.90
N SER A 233 2.35 -12.00 3.56
CA SER A 233 2.43 -10.73 4.30
C SER A 233 1.82 -9.60 3.48
N SER A 234 1.73 -8.41 4.02
CA SER A 234 1.27 -7.25 3.25
C SER A 234 2.04 -5.97 3.57
N PHE A 235 2.08 -5.09 2.60
CA PHE A 235 2.65 -3.75 2.73
C PHE A 235 1.71 -2.74 2.10
N THR A 236 1.34 -1.71 2.86
CA THR A 236 0.39 -0.69 2.43
C THR A 236 0.97 0.72 2.60
N LEU A 237 0.45 1.68 1.85
CA LEU A 237 0.88 3.07 2.01
C LEU A 237 0.41 3.62 3.35
N ILE A 238 -0.83 3.32 3.75
CA ILE A 238 -1.50 3.93 4.90
C ILE A 238 -2.10 2.87 5.82
N ARG A 239 -2.02 3.16 7.15
CA ARG A 239 -2.69 2.42 8.23
C ARG A 239 -3.69 3.33 8.95
N SER A 240 -4.95 2.96 8.92
CA SER A 240 -6.00 3.60 9.70
C SER A 240 -6.18 2.97 11.08
#